data_6a4219c175b267b1464dc0023ff10c8a
#
_entry.id   6a4219c175b267b1464dc0023ff10c8a
#
_cell.length_a   1.000
_cell.length_b   1.000
_cell.length_c   1.000
_cell.angle_alpha   90.00
_cell.angle_beta   90.00
_cell.angle_gamma   90.00
#
_symmetry.space_group_name_H-M   'P 1'
#
loop_
_entity.id
_entity.type
_entity.pdbx_description
1 polymer ?
#
loop_
_entity_poly.entity_id
_entity_poly.type
_entity_poly.pdbx_seq_one_letter_code
_entity_poly.pdbx_strand_id
1 'polypeptide(L)'
;MKRLARAVGAAALALMVAASPARAAVDPNLPEYTPVPGISGTLISVGSDTMNNMMTLWGEAFRKYYPNVRIEVEGKGSGTAPPALIAGTAQLGPMSREMLPAEIDAFEAKFGYPPTLFHVGIDALAVYVHKENPLPGLTIQQLDAIFSQTRRCGALAALNTWGSLGLGGEWASRPISLYGRNSASGTYGFFKENALCGGDFKATVKEQPGSAAVVQGVGVDRYGIGYSGIGYRTSEVRVVPLAGEPGAPFVDPTDPENVVSGAYPLARFLHIYVNKAPGQPLSPLVREFIRFIFSREGQAVVEKDGYISLPAEYAAAEAAKALGP
;
A
#
# COMPACT_ATOMS: atom_id res chain seq x y z
N MET A 1 44.03 -59.77 29.31
CA MET A 1 43.79 -58.49 29.98
C MET A 1 43.41 -57.47 28.93
N LYS A 2 42.15 -57.26 28.70
CA LYS A 2 41.61 -56.40 27.64
C LYS A 2 41.12 -55.07 28.27
N ARG A 3 41.73 -53.96 27.84
CA ARG A 3 41.29 -52.60 28.24
C ARG A 3 40.22 -52.11 27.26
N LEU A 4 39.03 -51.83 27.81
CA LEU A 4 37.96 -51.15 27.12
C LEU A 4 38.27 -49.64 27.01
N ALA A 5 38.31 -49.11 25.80
CA ALA A 5 38.30 -47.68 25.54
C ALA A 5 36.81 -47.20 25.45
N ARG A 6 36.44 -46.26 26.30
CA ARG A 6 35.14 -45.55 26.21
C ARG A 6 35.29 -44.36 25.26
N ALA A 7 34.55 -44.40 24.15
CA ALA A 7 34.39 -43.24 23.30
C ALA A 7 33.27 -42.34 23.86
N VAL A 8 33.63 -41.09 24.19
CA VAL A 8 32.68 -40.03 24.55
C VAL A 8 32.27 -39.32 23.24
N GLY A 9 31.02 -39.54 22.82
CA GLY A 9 30.44 -38.81 21.68
C GLY A 9 29.93 -37.45 22.15
N ALA A 10 30.57 -36.40 21.70
CA ALA A 10 30.06 -35.04 21.84
C ALA A 10 28.97 -34.77 20.77
N ALA A 11 27.73 -34.70 21.17
CA ALA A 11 26.61 -34.26 20.34
C ALA A 11 26.68 -32.73 20.23
N ALA A 12 27.08 -32.21 19.07
CA ALA A 12 27.00 -30.79 18.76
C ALA A 12 25.52 -30.45 18.43
N LEU A 13 24.84 -29.77 19.34
CA LEU A 13 23.52 -29.23 19.15
C LEU A 13 23.65 -27.96 18.29
N ALA A 14 23.42 -28.08 16.98
CA ALA A 14 23.34 -26.94 16.08
C ALA A 14 22.05 -26.17 16.38
N LEU A 15 22.14 -25.05 17.08
CA LEU A 15 21.06 -24.07 17.16
C LEU A 15 20.85 -23.48 15.75
N MET A 16 19.81 -23.94 15.05
CA MET A 16 19.24 -23.21 13.93
C MET A 16 18.54 -21.97 14.50
N VAL A 17 19.21 -20.83 14.49
CA VAL A 17 18.58 -19.53 14.64
C VAL A 17 17.77 -19.33 13.36
N ALA A 18 16.47 -19.51 13.44
CA ALA A 18 15.55 -19.10 12.40
C ALA A 18 15.67 -17.57 12.30
N ALA A 19 16.35 -17.08 11.28
CA ALA A 19 16.32 -15.67 10.93
C ALA A 19 14.89 -15.33 10.56
N SER A 20 14.15 -14.70 11.48
CA SER A 20 12.91 -14.01 11.13
C SER A 20 13.25 -12.99 10.05
N PRO A 21 12.45 -12.84 8.99
CA PRO A 21 12.68 -11.80 8.00
C PRO A 21 12.77 -10.47 8.76
N ALA A 22 13.89 -9.79 8.62
CA ALA A 22 14.09 -8.48 9.22
C ALA A 22 13.01 -7.56 8.62
N ARG A 23 12.02 -7.22 9.45
CA ARG A 23 11.08 -6.14 9.14
C ARG A 23 11.95 -4.89 8.96
N ALA A 24 11.77 -4.15 7.87
CA ALA A 24 12.50 -2.91 7.68
C ALA A 24 12.30 -2.05 8.94
N ALA A 25 13.37 -1.73 9.62
CA ALA A 25 13.29 -0.88 10.80
C ALA A 25 13.17 0.57 10.31
N VAL A 26 12.34 1.33 10.99
CA VAL A 26 12.24 2.80 10.77
C VAL A 26 13.64 3.42 10.77
N ASP A 27 13.94 4.27 9.80
CA ASP A 27 15.25 4.93 9.69
C ASP A 27 15.60 5.64 11.00
N PRO A 28 16.71 5.27 11.68
CA PRO A 28 17.09 5.86 12.96
C PRO A 28 17.45 7.35 12.86
N ASN A 29 17.70 7.87 11.67
CA ASN A 29 18.02 9.28 11.43
C ASN A 29 16.76 10.15 11.32
N LEU A 30 15.56 9.58 11.31
CA LEU A 30 14.32 10.36 11.39
C LEU A 30 14.26 11.14 12.71
N PRO A 31 13.83 12.42 12.68
CA PRO A 31 13.72 13.23 13.90
C PRO A 31 12.64 12.67 14.84
N GLU A 32 12.89 12.72 16.13
CA GLU A 32 11.85 12.47 17.13
C GLU A 32 10.81 13.59 17.09
N TYR A 33 9.54 13.23 17.33
CA TYR A 33 8.48 14.23 17.37
C TYR A 33 8.55 15.04 18.65
N THR A 34 8.76 16.35 18.52
CA THR A 34 8.69 17.28 19.64
C THR A 34 7.40 18.09 19.54
N PRO A 35 6.44 17.89 20.48
CA PRO A 35 5.17 18.59 20.45
C PRO A 35 5.35 20.08 20.78
N VAL A 36 4.49 20.93 20.19
CA VAL A 36 4.41 22.35 20.48
C VAL A 36 3.10 22.67 21.24
N PRO A 37 3.06 23.67 22.12
CA PRO A 37 1.85 23.99 22.87
C PRO A 37 0.75 24.60 21.97
N GLY A 38 -0.51 24.56 22.45
CA GLY A 38 -1.62 25.28 21.84
C GLY A 38 -2.29 24.58 20.65
N ILE A 39 -2.00 23.33 20.39
CA ILE A 39 -2.65 22.55 19.32
C ILE A 39 -3.93 21.89 19.83
N SER A 40 -5.04 22.21 19.21
CA SER A 40 -6.37 21.65 19.49
C SER A 40 -7.29 21.79 18.27
N GLY A 41 -8.44 21.14 18.29
CA GLY A 41 -9.45 21.24 17.24
C GLY A 41 -9.72 19.90 16.55
N THR A 42 -10.40 19.97 15.40
CA THR A 42 -10.78 18.79 14.63
C THR A 42 -10.09 18.78 13.28
N LEU A 43 -9.49 17.64 12.90
CA LEU A 43 -9.02 17.33 11.57
C LEU A 43 -9.96 16.31 10.93
N ILE A 44 -10.40 16.60 9.71
CA ILE A 44 -11.24 15.70 8.92
C ILE A 44 -10.41 15.19 7.74
N SER A 45 -10.33 13.88 7.63
CA SER A 45 -9.63 13.14 6.60
C SER A 45 -10.62 12.37 5.75
N VAL A 46 -10.69 12.65 4.46
CA VAL A 46 -11.60 11.97 3.52
C VAL A 46 -10.79 11.47 2.33
N GLY A 47 -10.86 10.16 2.03
CA GLY A 47 -10.14 9.66 0.87
C GLY A 47 -9.95 8.14 0.85
N SER A 48 -8.69 7.73 0.69
CA SER A 48 -8.28 6.35 0.44
C SER A 48 -8.68 5.36 1.53
N ASP A 49 -9.42 4.31 1.17
CA ASP A 49 -9.63 3.15 2.03
C ASP A 49 -8.32 2.39 2.31
N THR A 50 -7.41 2.31 1.33
CA THR A 50 -6.08 1.70 1.53
C THR A 50 -5.35 2.30 2.72
N MET A 51 -5.48 3.62 2.94
CA MET A 51 -4.83 4.33 4.03
C MET A 51 -5.71 4.49 5.28
N ASN A 52 -6.93 3.97 5.27
CA ASN A 52 -7.92 4.22 6.34
C ASN A 52 -7.39 3.79 7.72
N ASN A 53 -6.80 2.60 7.81
CA ASN A 53 -6.22 2.10 9.05
C ASN A 53 -5.01 2.93 9.48
N MET A 54 -4.11 3.26 8.56
CA MET A 54 -2.93 4.08 8.83
C MET A 54 -3.31 5.50 9.33
N MET A 55 -4.30 6.15 8.69
CA MET A 55 -4.81 7.44 9.14
C MET A 55 -5.41 7.38 10.54
N THR A 56 -6.12 6.30 10.87
CA THR A 56 -6.66 6.05 12.21
C THR A 56 -5.54 5.87 13.24
N LEU A 57 -4.54 5.04 12.93
CA LEU A 57 -3.39 4.81 13.80
C LEU A 57 -2.55 6.08 14.02
N TRP A 58 -2.36 6.90 12.98
CA TRP A 58 -1.72 8.22 13.15
C TRP A 58 -2.54 9.13 14.06
N GLY A 59 -3.86 9.14 13.89
CA GLY A 59 -4.75 9.90 14.76
C GLY A 59 -4.66 9.48 16.22
N GLU A 60 -4.65 8.18 16.50
CA GLU A 60 -4.48 7.64 17.84
C GLU A 60 -3.13 7.98 18.46
N ALA A 61 -2.05 7.88 17.66
CA ALA A 61 -0.70 8.18 18.10
C ALA A 61 -0.52 9.70 18.36
N PHE A 62 -1.05 10.55 17.49
CA PHE A 62 -1.01 12.00 17.61
C PHE A 62 -1.77 12.51 18.84
N ARG A 63 -2.92 11.90 19.16
CA ARG A 63 -3.71 12.23 20.36
C ARG A 63 -2.99 11.98 21.67
N LYS A 64 -1.93 11.17 21.70
CA LYS A 64 -1.10 11.01 22.91
C LYS A 64 -0.38 12.30 23.28
N TYR A 65 -0.03 13.11 22.27
CA TYR A 65 0.60 14.43 22.43
C TYR A 65 -0.45 15.54 22.59
N TYR A 66 -1.61 15.39 21.96
CA TYR A 66 -2.67 16.39 21.90
C TYR A 66 -4.04 15.78 22.23
N PRO A 67 -4.34 15.57 23.51
CA PRO A 67 -5.61 14.93 23.93
C PRO A 67 -6.87 15.66 23.49
N ASN A 68 -6.78 16.98 23.26
CA ASN A 68 -7.88 17.83 22.82
C ASN A 68 -8.04 17.89 21.29
N VAL A 69 -7.27 17.12 20.53
CA VAL A 69 -7.43 16.99 19.07
C VAL A 69 -8.35 15.83 18.77
N ARG A 70 -9.33 16.07 17.89
CA ARG A 70 -10.19 15.07 17.29
C ARG A 70 -9.77 14.85 15.82
N ILE A 71 -9.63 13.60 15.41
CA ILE A 71 -9.37 13.25 14.02
C ILE A 71 -10.49 12.33 13.55
N GLU A 72 -11.18 12.75 12.49
CA GLU A 72 -12.26 12.03 11.85
C GLU A 72 -11.74 11.46 10.53
N VAL A 73 -11.90 10.15 10.31
CA VAL A 73 -11.36 9.45 9.14
C VAL A 73 -12.51 8.80 8.36
N GLU A 74 -12.59 9.13 7.07
CA GLU A 74 -13.54 8.53 6.14
C GLU A 74 -12.80 7.95 4.94
N GLY A 75 -12.72 6.61 4.85
CA GLY A 75 -11.99 5.89 3.82
C GLY A 75 -12.90 5.25 2.76
N LYS A 76 -13.54 6.06 1.91
CA LYS A 76 -14.45 5.57 0.84
C LYS A 76 -13.81 5.49 -0.55
N GLY A 77 -12.53 5.75 -0.64
CA GLY A 77 -11.76 5.68 -1.87
C GLY A 77 -11.09 7.01 -2.23
N SER A 78 -9.95 6.95 -2.92
CA SER A 78 -9.16 8.15 -3.27
C SER A 78 -9.95 9.20 -4.06
N GLY A 79 -10.92 8.76 -4.88
CA GLY A 79 -11.77 9.67 -5.64
C GLY A 79 -12.67 10.56 -4.79
N THR A 80 -12.82 10.31 -3.48
CA THR A 80 -13.59 11.19 -2.57
C THR A 80 -12.76 12.33 -1.98
N ALA A 81 -11.42 12.25 -2.06
CA ALA A 81 -10.53 13.27 -1.51
C ALA A 81 -10.60 14.61 -2.25
N PRO A 82 -10.49 14.67 -3.60
CA PRO A 82 -10.52 15.94 -4.32
C PRO A 82 -11.79 16.77 -4.07
N PRO A 83 -13.02 16.23 -4.21
CA PRO A 83 -14.22 17.00 -3.94
C PRO A 83 -14.34 17.46 -2.48
N ALA A 84 -13.87 16.65 -1.50
CA ALA A 84 -13.90 17.05 -0.09
C ALA A 84 -12.93 18.20 0.22
N LEU A 85 -11.73 18.18 -0.38
CA LEU A 85 -10.77 19.27 -0.27
C LEU A 85 -11.28 20.56 -0.94
N ILE A 86 -11.88 20.44 -2.14
CA ILE A 86 -12.46 21.57 -2.89
C ILE A 86 -13.63 22.19 -2.13
N ALA A 87 -14.47 21.38 -1.52
CA ALA A 87 -15.59 21.84 -0.71
C ALA A 87 -15.16 22.39 0.67
N GLY A 88 -13.90 22.16 1.09
CA GLY A 88 -13.40 22.52 2.41
C GLY A 88 -13.98 21.67 3.55
N THR A 89 -14.62 20.55 3.23
CA THR A 89 -15.17 19.60 4.22
C THR A 89 -14.11 18.66 4.80
N ALA A 90 -12.96 18.56 4.17
CA ALA A 90 -11.80 17.85 4.69
C ALA A 90 -10.55 18.74 4.60
N GLN A 91 -9.61 18.57 5.55
CA GLN A 91 -8.29 19.22 5.55
C GLN A 91 -7.23 18.29 5.00
N LEU A 92 -7.45 16.98 5.09
CA LEU A 92 -6.53 15.93 4.63
C LEU A 92 -7.22 15.06 3.59
N GLY A 93 -6.57 14.89 2.45
CA GLY A 93 -7.01 14.05 1.35
C GLY A 93 -6.05 12.87 1.13
N PRO A 94 -6.12 11.78 1.93
CA PRO A 94 -5.28 10.61 1.69
C PRO A 94 -5.66 9.92 0.38
N MET A 95 -4.67 9.57 -0.44
CA MET A 95 -4.85 8.91 -1.72
C MET A 95 -3.82 7.81 -1.94
N SER A 96 -4.21 6.73 -2.58
CA SER A 96 -3.36 5.61 -2.99
C SER A 96 -3.11 5.57 -4.50
N ARG A 97 -3.27 6.69 -5.15
CA ARG A 97 -2.83 7.11 -6.48
C ARG A 97 -2.66 8.62 -6.46
N GLU A 98 -1.97 9.15 -7.42
CA GLU A 98 -1.97 10.60 -7.62
C GLU A 98 -3.36 11.10 -8.06
N MET A 99 -3.63 12.39 -7.80
CA MET A 99 -4.81 13.04 -8.37
C MET A 99 -4.75 12.98 -9.89
N LEU A 100 -5.89 12.74 -10.51
CA LEU A 100 -6.01 12.81 -11.97
C LEU A 100 -5.91 14.27 -12.43
N PRO A 101 -5.46 14.53 -13.67
CA PRO A 101 -5.41 15.90 -14.20
C PRO A 101 -6.70 16.68 -14.01
N ALA A 102 -7.86 16.08 -14.31
CA ALA A 102 -9.15 16.73 -14.11
C ALA A 102 -9.49 17.05 -12.64
N GLU A 103 -8.97 16.27 -11.69
CA GLU A 103 -9.12 16.54 -10.25
C GLU A 103 -8.26 17.72 -9.80
N ILE A 104 -7.03 17.83 -10.36
CA ILE A 104 -6.12 18.98 -10.15
C ILE A 104 -6.72 20.22 -10.77
N ASP A 105 -7.18 20.16 -12.05
CA ASP A 105 -7.79 21.27 -12.75
C ASP A 105 -9.01 21.81 -11.99
N ALA A 106 -9.84 20.93 -11.43
CA ALA A 106 -11.00 21.33 -10.64
C ALA A 106 -10.60 22.03 -9.33
N PHE A 107 -9.53 21.59 -8.69
CA PHE A 107 -8.99 22.25 -7.51
C PHE A 107 -8.39 23.62 -7.86
N GLU A 108 -7.59 23.72 -8.93
CA GLU A 108 -7.01 24.97 -9.41
C GLU A 108 -8.06 25.98 -9.85
N ALA A 109 -9.14 25.53 -10.51
CA ALA A 109 -10.27 26.37 -10.86
C ALA A 109 -10.93 27.02 -9.64
N LYS A 110 -10.92 26.33 -8.48
CA LYS A 110 -11.49 26.85 -7.25
C LYS A 110 -10.56 27.80 -6.49
N PHE A 111 -9.27 27.47 -6.42
CA PHE A 111 -8.33 28.12 -5.50
C PHE A 111 -7.28 29.00 -6.21
N GLY A 112 -7.09 28.82 -7.52
CA GLY A 112 -6.06 29.52 -8.29
C GLY A 112 -4.65 28.95 -8.18
N TYR A 113 -4.49 27.78 -7.55
CA TYR A 113 -3.22 27.06 -7.37
C TYR A 113 -3.48 25.57 -7.16
N PRO A 114 -2.49 24.68 -7.47
CA PRO A 114 -2.64 23.25 -7.29
C PRO A 114 -2.65 22.84 -5.79
N PRO A 115 -3.24 21.68 -5.46
CA PRO A 115 -3.14 21.12 -4.12
C PRO A 115 -1.70 20.73 -3.80
N THR A 116 -1.30 20.84 -2.54
CA THR A 116 0.02 20.39 -2.10
C THR A 116 0.00 18.89 -1.83
N LEU A 117 0.91 18.16 -2.49
CA LEU A 117 1.12 16.73 -2.36
C LEU A 117 2.23 16.41 -1.37
N PHE A 118 1.96 15.49 -0.44
CA PHE A 118 2.93 14.83 0.43
C PHE A 118 2.97 13.32 0.13
N HIS A 119 4.17 12.78 -0.08
CA HIS A 119 4.40 11.34 -0.06
C HIS A 119 4.65 10.91 1.38
N VAL A 120 3.82 10.03 1.92
CA VAL A 120 3.82 9.75 3.37
C VAL A 120 4.26 8.35 3.75
N GLY A 121 4.44 7.48 2.76
CA GLY A 121 4.90 6.10 2.90
C GLY A 121 4.91 5.40 1.56
N ILE A 122 5.43 4.18 1.52
CA ILE A 122 5.53 3.36 0.31
C ILE A 122 4.69 2.10 0.49
N ASP A 123 3.90 1.76 -0.52
CA ASP A 123 3.08 0.55 -0.59
C ASP A 123 3.55 -0.33 -1.76
N ALA A 124 3.57 -1.62 -1.55
CA ALA A 124 3.53 -2.59 -2.62
C ALA A 124 2.07 -2.96 -2.87
N LEU A 125 1.51 -2.56 -4.02
CA LEU A 125 0.22 -3.10 -4.42
C LEU A 125 0.38 -4.60 -4.68
N ALA A 126 0.00 -5.42 -3.69
CA ALA A 126 0.21 -6.86 -3.73
C ALA A 126 -0.92 -7.57 -4.48
N VAL A 127 -0.55 -8.59 -5.24
CA VAL A 127 -1.47 -9.57 -5.80
C VAL A 127 -1.56 -10.75 -4.84
N TYR A 128 -2.78 -11.10 -4.46
CA TYR A 128 -3.06 -12.15 -3.50
C TYR A 128 -3.76 -13.34 -4.15
N VAL A 129 -3.36 -14.53 -3.71
CA VAL A 129 -4.08 -15.78 -3.95
C VAL A 129 -4.33 -16.49 -2.61
N HIS A 130 -5.24 -17.45 -2.59
CA HIS A 130 -5.44 -18.31 -1.43
C HIS A 130 -4.12 -18.95 -0.99
N LYS A 131 -3.92 -19.13 0.31
CA LYS A 131 -2.67 -19.67 0.90
C LYS A 131 -2.20 -21.01 0.31
N GLU A 132 -3.14 -21.85 -0.17
CA GLU A 132 -2.83 -23.16 -0.77
C GLU A 132 -2.54 -23.08 -2.27
N ASN A 133 -2.68 -21.93 -2.91
CA ASN A 133 -2.44 -21.80 -4.35
C ASN A 133 -0.93 -21.93 -4.66
N PRO A 134 -0.50 -22.86 -5.51
CA PRO A 134 0.92 -23.13 -5.75
C PRO A 134 1.57 -22.23 -6.82
N LEU A 135 0.87 -21.21 -7.31
CA LEU A 135 1.36 -20.34 -8.38
C LEU A 135 2.72 -19.69 -8.01
N PRO A 136 3.81 -19.88 -8.77
CA PRO A 136 5.13 -19.36 -8.39
C PRO A 136 5.27 -17.84 -8.54
N GLY A 137 4.57 -17.24 -9.52
CA GLY A 137 4.62 -15.81 -9.82
C GLY A 137 3.80 -15.47 -11.05
N LEU A 138 3.66 -14.17 -11.34
CA LEU A 138 2.97 -13.65 -12.53
C LEU A 138 3.78 -12.52 -13.17
N THR A 139 3.69 -12.38 -14.48
CA THR A 139 4.12 -11.16 -15.18
C THR A 139 2.97 -10.15 -15.23
N ILE A 140 3.30 -8.87 -15.45
CA ILE A 140 2.29 -7.82 -15.70
C ILE A 140 1.40 -8.21 -16.88
N GLN A 141 1.97 -8.76 -17.95
CA GLN A 141 1.20 -9.23 -19.10
C GLN A 141 0.21 -10.36 -18.73
N GLN A 142 0.58 -11.26 -17.80
CA GLN A 142 -0.34 -12.29 -17.31
C GLN A 142 -1.44 -11.70 -16.41
N LEU A 143 -1.12 -10.70 -15.57
CA LEU A 143 -2.14 -9.98 -14.79
C LEU A 143 -3.18 -9.32 -15.70
N ASP A 144 -2.73 -8.65 -16.76
CA ASP A 144 -3.60 -8.07 -17.76
C ASP A 144 -4.48 -9.15 -18.42
N ALA A 145 -3.92 -10.31 -18.80
CA ALA A 145 -4.66 -11.41 -19.37
C ALA A 145 -5.72 -12.00 -18.41
N ILE A 146 -5.46 -11.97 -17.10
CA ILE A 146 -6.35 -12.47 -16.05
C ILE A 146 -7.49 -11.48 -15.78
N PHE A 147 -7.17 -10.18 -15.56
CA PHE A 147 -8.12 -9.18 -15.07
C PHE A 147 -8.76 -8.32 -16.17
N SER A 148 -8.08 -8.15 -17.32
CA SER A 148 -8.53 -7.23 -18.37
C SER A 148 -9.35 -7.92 -19.47
N GLN A 149 -10.37 -7.21 -19.93
CA GLN A 149 -11.11 -7.56 -21.13
C GLN A 149 -10.36 -7.14 -22.40
N THR A 150 -9.65 -6.01 -22.35
CA THR A 150 -9.00 -5.38 -23.52
C THR A 150 -7.56 -5.83 -23.72
N ARG A 151 -6.87 -6.33 -22.70
CA ARG A 151 -5.50 -6.89 -22.73
C ARG A 151 -4.47 -5.96 -23.38
N ARG A 152 -4.41 -4.70 -22.91
CA ARG A 152 -3.55 -3.65 -23.50
C ARG A 152 -2.07 -3.83 -23.22
N CYS A 153 -1.68 -4.68 -22.24
CA CYS A 153 -0.28 -5.03 -22.01
C CYS A 153 0.25 -6.09 -23.01
N GLY A 154 -0.51 -6.42 -24.05
CA GLY A 154 -0.04 -7.27 -25.17
C GLY A 154 -0.29 -8.75 -25.03
N ALA A 155 -1.11 -9.21 -24.08
CA ALA A 155 -1.49 -10.61 -23.99
C ALA A 155 -2.40 -11.01 -25.17
N LEU A 156 -2.05 -12.11 -25.87
CA LEU A 156 -2.79 -12.57 -27.05
C LEU A 156 -4.17 -13.15 -26.71
N ALA A 157 -4.30 -13.77 -25.54
CA ALA A 157 -5.53 -14.43 -25.10
C ALA A 157 -5.81 -14.15 -23.62
N ALA A 158 -7.08 -14.24 -23.23
CA ALA A 158 -7.47 -14.18 -21.83
C ALA A 158 -7.05 -15.47 -21.09
N LEU A 159 -6.59 -15.30 -19.84
CA LEU A 159 -6.31 -16.40 -18.93
C LEU A 159 -7.50 -16.51 -17.95
N ASN A 160 -8.28 -17.57 -18.05
CA ASN A 160 -9.51 -17.72 -17.28
C ASN A 160 -9.49 -18.90 -16.31
N THR A 161 -8.51 -19.80 -16.45
CA THR A 161 -8.34 -20.98 -15.58
C THR A 161 -6.93 -21.02 -15.00
N TRP A 162 -6.78 -21.66 -13.87
CA TRP A 162 -5.48 -21.88 -13.26
C TRP A 162 -4.57 -22.77 -14.12
N GLY A 163 -5.16 -23.68 -14.92
CA GLY A 163 -4.41 -24.49 -15.90
C GLY A 163 -3.82 -23.66 -17.03
N SER A 164 -4.44 -22.56 -17.43
CA SER A 164 -3.86 -21.62 -18.42
C SER A 164 -2.61 -20.89 -17.91
N LEU A 165 -2.36 -20.94 -16.59
CA LEU A 165 -1.14 -20.48 -15.93
C LEU A 165 -0.14 -21.61 -15.65
N GLY A 166 -0.38 -22.82 -16.18
CA GLY A 166 0.51 -23.97 -16.03
C GLY A 166 0.26 -24.80 -14.77
N LEU A 167 -0.78 -24.54 -13.99
CA LEU A 167 -1.09 -25.35 -12.82
C LEU A 167 -1.79 -26.65 -13.23
N GLY A 168 -1.25 -27.79 -12.77
CA GLY A 168 -1.76 -29.13 -13.04
C GLY A 168 -2.72 -29.66 -11.97
N GLY A 169 -3.07 -30.96 -12.13
CA GLY A 169 -3.89 -31.66 -11.14
C GLY A 169 -5.28 -31.05 -10.97
N GLU A 170 -5.69 -30.87 -9.71
CA GLU A 170 -7.00 -30.31 -9.37
C GLU A 170 -7.17 -28.84 -9.81
N TRP A 171 -6.09 -28.11 -10.08
CA TRP A 171 -6.11 -26.71 -10.51
C TRP A 171 -6.36 -26.55 -12.02
N ALA A 172 -6.03 -27.57 -12.84
CA ALA A 172 -5.98 -27.47 -14.29
C ALA A 172 -7.25 -26.90 -14.94
N SER A 173 -8.42 -27.38 -14.51
CA SER A 173 -9.72 -26.97 -15.07
C SER A 173 -10.44 -25.90 -14.24
N ARG A 174 -9.87 -25.46 -13.11
CA ARG A 174 -10.56 -24.53 -12.22
C ARG A 174 -10.56 -23.11 -12.77
N PRO A 175 -11.73 -22.46 -12.84
CA PRO A 175 -11.80 -21.06 -13.22
C PRO A 175 -11.15 -20.17 -12.15
N ILE A 176 -10.60 -19.04 -12.58
CA ILE A 176 -10.04 -18.03 -11.70
C ILE A 176 -11.16 -17.10 -11.23
N SER A 177 -11.38 -17.00 -9.91
CA SER A 177 -12.31 -16.03 -9.32
C SER A 177 -11.60 -14.70 -9.09
N LEU A 178 -12.10 -13.61 -9.66
CA LEU A 178 -11.45 -12.30 -9.64
C LEU A 178 -12.04 -11.41 -8.55
N TYR A 179 -11.17 -10.86 -7.69
CA TYR A 179 -11.55 -9.90 -6.65
C TYR A 179 -10.83 -8.58 -6.88
N GLY A 180 -11.57 -7.49 -6.90
CA GLY A 180 -11.01 -6.15 -7.14
C GLY A 180 -11.74 -5.07 -6.35
N ARG A 181 -11.45 -3.83 -6.68
CA ARG A 181 -12.03 -2.64 -6.07
C ARG A 181 -12.97 -1.94 -7.06
N ASN A 182 -13.82 -1.08 -6.55
CA ASN A 182 -14.66 -0.19 -7.38
C ASN A 182 -13.87 1.03 -7.89
N SER A 183 -14.47 1.78 -8.81
CA SER A 183 -13.83 2.93 -9.49
C SER A 183 -13.50 4.12 -8.57
N ALA A 184 -14.12 4.25 -7.38
CA ALA A 184 -13.74 5.28 -6.41
C ALA A 184 -12.38 5.00 -5.75
N SER A 185 -11.92 3.75 -5.78
CA SER A 185 -10.65 3.33 -5.19
C SER A 185 -9.44 3.81 -5.99
N GLY A 186 -8.49 4.45 -5.31
CA GLY A 186 -7.18 4.73 -5.91
C GLY A 186 -6.41 3.47 -6.29
N THR A 187 -6.58 2.38 -5.52
CA THR A 187 -5.99 1.07 -5.82
C THR A 187 -6.55 0.47 -7.11
N TYR A 188 -7.85 0.66 -7.39
CA TYR A 188 -8.43 0.32 -8.68
C TYR A 188 -7.77 1.10 -9.82
N GLY A 189 -7.65 2.43 -9.68
CA GLY A 189 -7.05 3.29 -10.71
C GLY A 189 -5.58 2.94 -10.95
N PHE A 190 -4.80 2.77 -9.88
CA PHE A 190 -3.40 2.39 -9.99
C PHE A 190 -3.20 1.02 -10.65
N PHE A 191 -3.99 0.02 -10.27
CA PHE A 191 -3.92 -1.32 -10.89
C PHE A 191 -4.32 -1.26 -12.37
N LYS A 192 -5.38 -0.52 -12.71
CA LYS A 192 -5.82 -0.32 -14.09
C LYS A 192 -4.70 0.25 -14.96
N GLU A 193 -4.02 1.27 -14.47
CA GLU A 193 -2.95 1.93 -15.21
C GLU A 193 -1.69 1.07 -15.35
N ASN A 194 -1.21 0.49 -14.23
CA ASN A 194 0.10 -0.14 -14.17
C ASN A 194 0.08 -1.65 -14.44
N ALA A 195 -1.02 -2.35 -14.14
CA ALA A 195 -1.14 -3.79 -14.35
C ALA A 195 -1.99 -4.16 -15.57
N LEU A 196 -2.85 -3.26 -16.06
CA LEU A 196 -3.70 -3.47 -17.23
C LEU A 196 -3.38 -2.50 -18.39
N CYS A 197 -2.31 -1.69 -18.29
CA CYS A 197 -1.93 -0.68 -19.28
C CYS A 197 -3.11 0.23 -19.69
N GLY A 198 -3.88 0.68 -18.73
CA GLY A 198 -5.11 1.45 -18.94
C GLY A 198 -6.27 0.65 -19.52
N GLY A 199 -6.17 -0.69 -19.57
CA GLY A 199 -7.20 -1.58 -20.09
C GLY A 199 -8.44 -1.67 -19.19
N ASP A 200 -9.54 -2.17 -19.74
CA ASP A 200 -10.79 -2.29 -19.00
C ASP A 200 -10.87 -3.62 -18.26
N PHE A 201 -11.32 -3.59 -17.02
CA PHE A 201 -11.54 -4.79 -16.23
C PHE A 201 -12.61 -5.69 -16.85
N LYS A 202 -12.48 -7.01 -16.66
CA LYS A 202 -13.54 -7.96 -16.98
C LYS A 202 -14.76 -7.69 -16.09
N ALA A 203 -15.97 -7.83 -16.63
CA ALA A 203 -17.21 -7.72 -15.87
C ALA A 203 -17.38 -8.78 -14.78
N THR A 204 -16.54 -9.82 -14.80
CA THR A 204 -16.52 -10.90 -13.79
C THR A 204 -15.71 -10.56 -12.54
N VAL A 205 -15.04 -9.41 -12.50
CA VAL A 205 -14.34 -8.95 -11.30
C VAL A 205 -15.37 -8.63 -10.23
N LYS A 206 -15.26 -9.31 -9.09
CA LYS A 206 -16.11 -9.10 -7.91
C LYS A 206 -15.60 -7.83 -7.19
N GLU A 207 -16.24 -6.71 -7.46
CA GLU A 207 -15.90 -5.43 -6.84
C GLU A 207 -16.17 -5.46 -5.33
N GLN A 208 -15.16 -5.12 -4.55
CA GLN A 208 -15.22 -5.04 -3.09
C GLN A 208 -15.18 -3.59 -2.61
N PRO A 209 -15.89 -3.26 -1.52
CA PRO A 209 -15.94 -1.89 -1.01
C PRO A 209 -14.61 -1.42 -0.41
N GLY A 210 -13.77 -2.35 0.08
CA GLY A 210 -12.52 -2.04 0.77
C GLY A 210 -11.42 -3.05 0.55
N SER A 211 -10.21 -2.66 0.93
CA SER A 211 -8.98 -3.45 0.82
C SER A 211 -9.06 -4.75 1.63
N ALA A 212 -9.55 -4.67 2.87
CA ALA A 212 -9.76 -5.84 3.72
C ALA A 212 -10.75 -6.85 3.11
N ALA A 213 -11.83 -6.36 2.47
CA ALA A 213 -12.82 -7.22 1.86
C ALA A 213 -12.27 -7.99 0.65
N VAL A 214 -11.36 -7.40 -0.14
CA VAL A 214 -10.65 -8.13 -1.22
C VAL A 214 -9.84 -9.27 -0.62
N VAL A 215 -9.00 -9.00 0.37
CA VAL A 215 -8.13 -10.02 0.99
C VAL A 215 -8.94 -11.12 1.65
N GLN A 216 -10.03 -10.76 2.35
CA GLN A 216 -10.95 -11.73 2.94
C GLN A 216 -11.62 -12.60 1.87
N GLY A 217 -12.10 -12.00 0.78
CA GLY A 217 -12.72 -12.72 -0.34
C GLY A 217 -11.76 -13.76 -0.95
N VAL A 218 -10.51 -13.38 -1.18
CA VAL A 218 -9.46 -14.30 -1.67
C VAL A 218 -9.12 -15.36 -0.64
N GLY A 219 -9.10 -15.02 0.65
CA GLY A 219 -8.75 -15.95 1.74
C GLY A 219 -9.76 -17.06 1.96
N VAL A 220 -11.02 -16.87 1.58
CA VAL A 220 -12.08 -17.90 1.68
C VAL A 220 -12.37 -18.59 0.34
N ASP A 221 -11.89 -18.07 -0.77
CA ASP A 221 -12.05 -18.64 -2.11
C ASP A 221 -10.74 -19.27 -2.58
N ARG A 222 -10.65 -20.60 -2.51
CA ARG A 222 -9.45 -21.36 -2.87
C ARG A 222 -8.94 -21.03 -4.29
N TYR A 223 -9.83 -20.66 -5.19
CA TYR A 223 -9.53 -20.32 -6.59
C TYR A 223 -9.54 -18.81 -6.86
N GLY A 224 -9.53 -18.04 -5.80
CA GLY A 224 -9.52 -16.58 -5.84
C GLY A 224 -8.15 -15.99 -6.15
N ILE A 225 -8.17 -14.87 -6.87
CA ILE A 225 -7.06 -13.95 -7.03
C ILE A 225 -7.60 -12.52 -6.85
N GLY A 226 -6.84 -11.65 -6.20
CA GLY A 226 -7.22 -10.26 -5.98
C GLY A 226 -6.01 -9.37 -5.78
N TYR A 227 -6.25 -8.06 -5.67
CA TYR A 227 -5.18 -7.08 -5.42
C TYR A 227 -5.57 -6.10 -4.31
N SER A 228 -4.61 -5.78 -3.46
CA SER A 228 -4.77 -4.84 -2.34
C SER A 228 -3.39 -4.35 -1.86
N GLY A 229 -3.35 -3.30 -1.05
CA GLY A 229 -2.12 -2.87 -0.37
C GLY A 229 -1.52 -3.98 0.48
N ILE A 230 -0.19 -4.03 0.56
CA ILE A 230 0.53 -5.11 1.26
C ILE A 230 0.23 -5.15 2.76
N GLY A 231 -0.13 -4.01 3.36
CA GLY A 231 -0.51 -3.90 4.77
C GLY A 231 -1.76 -4.70 5.15
N TYR A 232 -2.58 -5.11 4.18
CA TYR A 232 -3.79 -5.93 4.42
C TYR A 232 -3.56 -7.43 4.41
N ARG A 233 -2.31 -7.90 4.24
CA ARG A 233 -1.98 -9.33 4.21
C ARG A 233 -2.44 -10.05 5.49
N THR A 234 -3.08 -11.21 5.32
CA THR A 234 -3.47 -12.13 6.39
C THR A 234 -2.82 -13.51 6.22
N SER A 235 -2.97 -14.38 7.20
CA SER A 235 -2.50 -15.77 7.14
C SER A 235 -3.24 -16.62 6.12
N GLU A 236 -4.42 -16.20 5.66
CA GLU A 236 -5.26 -16.98 4.74
C GLU A 236 -4.91 -16.73 3.27
N VAL A 237 -4.06 -15.76 2.99
CA VAL A 237 -3.61 -15.42 1.64
C VAL A 237 -2.10 -15.47 1.51
N ARG A 238 -1.65 -15.69 0.29
CA ARG A 238 -0.26 -15.63 -0.13
C ARG A 238 -0.09 -14.50 -1.13
N VAL A 239 0.99 -13.75 -0.97
CA VAL A 239 1.41 -12.73 -1.96
C VAL A 239 2.06 -13.46 -3.15
N VAL A 240 1.74 -13.00 -4.36
CA VAL A 240 2.30 -13.52 -5.60
C VAL A 240 3.47 -12.63 -6.03
N PRO A 241 4.70 -13.15 -6.17
CA PRO A 241 5.81 -12.41 -6.74
C PRO A 241 5.52 -12.02 -8.20
N LEU A 242 5.96 -10.82 -8.60
CA LEU A 242 5.69 -10.30 -9.94
C LEU A 242 6.96 -10.06 -10.73
N ALA A 243 6.87 -10.21 -12.05
CA ALA A 243 7.87 -9.77 -13.00
C ALA A 243 7.28 -8.68 -13.90
N GLY A 244 8.05 -7.64 -14.19
CA GLY A 244 7.62 -6.54 -15.08
C GLY A 244 7.37 -7.02 -16.51
N GLU A 245 8.22 -7.92 -17.00
CA GLU A 245 8.20 -8.44 -18.37
C GLU A 245 8.30 -9.96 -18.41
N PRO A 246 7.84 -10.61 -19.48
CA PRO A 246 8.05 -12.04 -19.69
C PRO A 246 9.54 -12.42 -19.71
N GLY A 247 9.92 -13.42 -18.90
CA GLY A 247 11.31 -13.87 -18.78
C GLY A 247 12.17 -13.12 -17.75
N ALA A 248 11.69 -12.01 -17.20
CA ALA A 248 12.33 -11.36 -16.06
C ALA A 248 12.13 -12.18 -14.76
N PRO A 249 13.01 -12.06 -13.77
CA PRO A 249 12.84 -12.74 -12.49
C PRO A 249 11.60 -12.25 -11.75
N PHE A 250 10.95 -13.15 -11.04
CA PHE A 250 9.87 -12.80 -10.14
C PHE A 250 10.42 -12.10 -8.89
N VAL A 251 9.87 -10.94 -8.57
CA VAL A 251 10.25 -10.09 -7.44
C VAL A 251 9.21 -10.20 -6.33
N ASP A 252 9.64 -10.56 -5.13
CA ASP A 252 8.77 -10.70 -3.96
C ASP A 252 8.60 -9.33 -3.28
N PRO A 253 7.38 -8.78 -3.18
CA PRO A 253 7.14 -7.50 -2.53
C PRO A 253 7.16 -7.58 -1.00
N THR A 254 7.28 -8.77 -0.42
CA THR A 254 7.42 -8.91 1.05
C THR A 254 8.80 -8.55 1.55
N ASP A 255 9.78 -8.44 0.65
CA ASP A 255 11.09 -7.86 0.91
C ASP A 255 11.02 -6.35 0.60
N PRO A 256 11.15 -5.47 1.61
CA PRO A 256 11.09 -4.02 1.44
C PRO A 256 12.11 -3.46 0.45
N GLU A 257 13.29 -4.06 0.35
CA GLU A 257 14.33 -3.62 -0.58
C GLU A 257 13.87 -3.71 -2.03
N ASN A 258 13.15 -4.78 -2.37
CA ASN A 258 12.57 -4.96 -3.71
C ASN A 258 11.56 -3.86 -4.08
N VAL A 259 10.90 -3.29 -3.07
CA VAL A 259 9.90 -2.22 -3.27
C VAL A 259 10.58 -0.86 -3.34
N VAL A 260 11.48 -0.57 -2.40
CA VAL A 260 12.20 0.72 -2.32
C VAL A 260 13.12 0.92 -3.53
N SER A 261 13.79 -0.13 -4.00
CA SER A 261 14.63 -0.08 -5.21
C SER A 261 13.83 0.08 -6.51
N GLY A 262 12.50 -0.08 -6.47
CA GLY A 262 11.65 -0.08 -7.67
C GLY A 262 11.74 -1.37 -8.50
N ALA A 263 12.36 -2.43 -7.97
CA ALA A 263 12.41 -3.74 -8.63
C ALA A 263 11.02 -4.39 -8.70
N TYR A 264 10.17 -4.18 -7.68
CA TYR A 264 8.78 -4.65 -7.70
C TYR A 264 7.91 -3.74 -8.60
N PRO A 265 7.24 -4.27 -9.63
CA PRO A 265 6.62 -3.44 -10.67
C PRO A 265 5.38 -2.65 -10.22
N LEU A 266 4.75 -3.03 -9.11
CA LEU A 266 3.56 -2.35 -8.56
C LEU A 266 3.87 -1.64 -7.22
N ALA A 267 5.10 -1.16 -7.05
CA ALA A 267 5.46 -0.25 -5.97
C ALA A 267 4.85 1.14 -6.21
N ARG A 268 4.37 1.80 -5.13
CA ARG A 268 3.79 3.14 -5.22
C ARG A 268 3.98 3.93 -3.93
N PHE A 269 3.96 5.25 -4.03
CA PHE A 269 3.79 6.10 -2.86
C PHE A 269 2.33 6.11 -2.38
N LEU A 270 2.17 6.30 -1.08
CA LEU A 270 0.93 6.71 -0.45
C LEU A 270 0.98 8.23 -0.25
N HIS A 271 -0.12 8.91 -0.51
CA HIS A 271 -0.19 10.36 -0.64
C HIS A 271 -1.15 10.97 0.36
N ILE A 272 -0.84 12.19 0.83
CA ILE A 272 -1.82 13.09 1.44
C ILE A 272 -1.78 14.40 0.67
N TYR A 273 -2.93 14.83 0.19
CA TYR A 273 -3.14 16.15 -0.40
C TYR A 273 -3.74 17.10 0.62
N VAL A 274 -3.29 18.34 0.58
CA VAL A 274 -3.82 19.42 1.41
C VAL A 274 -4.03 20.69 0.58
N ASN A 275 -4.93 21.55 1.04
CA ASN A 275 -5.08 22.91 0.50
C ASN A 275 -4.09 23.84 1.21
N LYS A 276 -2.99 24.18 0.54
CA LYS A 276 -1.97 25.14 1.02
C LYS A 276 -1.77 26.21 -0.03
N ALA A 277 -2.18 27.43 0.26
CA ALA A 277 -1.94 28.57 -0.62
C ALA A 277 -0.43 28.88 -0.71
N PRO A 278 0.08 29.25 -1.92
CA PRO A 278 1.47 29.65 -2.08
C PRO A 278 1.87 30.79 -1.12
N GLY A 279 3.03 30.66 -0.48
CA GLY A 279 3.55 31.65 0.46
C GLY A 279 2.79 31.74 1.81
N GLN A 280 1.75 30.93 2.00
CA GLN A 280 1.02 30.88 3.26
C GLN A 280 1.36 29.60 4.05
N PRO A 281 1.49 29.66 5.38
CA PRO A 281 1.65 28.47 6.20
C PRO A 281 0.35 27.66 6.25
N LEU A 282 0.47 26.36 6.45
CA LEU A 282 -0.67 25.53 6.85
C LEU A 282 -1.23 25.98 8.20
N SER A 283 -2.52 25.72 8.45
CA SER A 283 -3.10 25.92 9.78
C SER A 283 -2.28 25.14 10.83
N PRO A 284 -2.12 25.68 12.06
CA PRO A 284 -1.25 25.06 13.06
C PRO A 284 -1.50 23.56 13.28
N LEU A 285 -2.77 23.16 13.35
CA LEU A 285 -3.14 21.75 13.57
C LEU A 285 -2.76 20.84 12.37
N VAL A 286 -3.03 21.26 11.14
CA VAL A 286 -2.65 20.52 9.93
C VAL A 286 -1.13 20.41 9.83
N ARG A 287 -0.41 21.53 10.04
CA ARG A 287 1.05 21.56 10.01
C ARG A 287 1.66 20.60 11.01
N GLU A 288 1.18 20.61 12.26
CA GLU A 288 1.71 19.73 13.29
C GLU A 288 1.40 18.25 13.03
N PHE A 289 0.23 17.93 12.47
CA PHE A 289 -0.10 16.58 12.07
C PHE A 289 0.83 16.08 10.94
N ILE A 290 1.09 16.92 9.94
CA ILE A 290 2.06 16.59 8.87
C ILE A 290 3.48 16.44 9.43
N ARG A 291 3.92 17.32 10.35
CA ARG A 291 5.22 17.16 11.04
C ARG A 291 5.31 15.85 11.82
N PHE A 292 4.23 15.47 12.51
CA PHE A 292 4.15 14.19 13.21
C PHE A 292 4.29 13.00 12.24
N ILE A 293 3.61 13.02 11.10
CA ILE A 293 3.70 11.96 10.08
C ILE A 293 5.16 11.72 9.65
N PHE A 294 5.95 12.78 9.48
CA PHE A 294 7.35 12.71 9.05
C PHE A 294 8.37 12.55 10.18
N SER A 295 7.92 12.38 11.40
CA SER A 295 8.76 12.03 12.53
C SER A 295 9.01 10.51 12.60
N ARG A 296 9.94 10.11 13.47
CA ARG A 296 10.21 8.69 13.75
C ARG A 296 8.95 7.97 14.23
N GLU A 297 8.18 8.61 15.12
CA GLU A 297 6.92 8.06 15.65
C GLU A 297 5.84 7.93 14.57
N GLY A 298 5.74 8.91 13.70
CA GLY A 298 4.79 8.88 12.58
C GLY A 298 5.16 7.81 11.54
N GLN A 299 6.43 7.67 11.21
CA GLN A 299 6.91 6.64 10.29
C GLN A 299 6.87 5.24 10.92
N ALA A 300 6.99 5.12 12.26
CA ALA A 300 6.75 3.86 12.96
C ALA A 300 5.29 3.38 12.83
N VAL A 301 4.33 4.28 12.66
CA VAL A 301 2.95 3.92 12.36
C VAL A 301 2.81 3.32 10.96
N VAL A 302 3.55 3.84 9.97
CA VAL A 302 3.59 3.28 8.60
C VAL A 302 4.02 1.81 8.64
N GLU A 303 5.12 1.52 9.34
CA GLU A 303 5.64 0.16 9.53
C GLU A 303 4.64 -0.73 10.30
N LYS A 304 4.01 -0.18 11.33
CA LYS A 304 3.02 -0.90 12.13
C LYS A 304 1.81 -1.34 11.29
N ASP A 305 1.40 -0.50 10.33
CA ASP A 305 0.29 -0.81 9.41
C ASP A 305 0.72 -1.74 8.26
N GLY A 306 1.99 -2.15 8.21
CA GLY A 306 2.53 -3.10 7.23
C GLY A 306 2.96 -2.48 5.91
N TYR A 307 3.07 -1.16 5.85
CA TYR A 307 3.67 -0.42 4.73
C TYR A 307 5.16 -0.16 5.00
N ILE A 308 5.82 0.54 4.10
CA ILE A 308 7.25 0.83 4.19
C ILE A 308 7.43 2.30 4.51
N SER A 309 8.20 2.59 5.56
CA SER A 309 8.53 3.95 5.99
C SER A 309 9.46 4.63 4.99
N LEU A 310 9.42 5.97 5.00
CA LEU A 310 10.29 6.78 4.16
C LEU A 310 11.70 6.88 4.76
N PRO A 311 12.77 6.89 3.94
CA PRO A 311 14.09 7.27 4.38
C PRO A 311 14.11 8.69 4.97
N ALA A 312 14.98 8.95 5.96
CA ALA A 312 15.02 10.21 6.68
C ALA A 312 15.23 11.43 5.77
N GLU A 313 16.10 11.33 4.77
CA GLU A 313 16.35 12.41 3.81
C GLU A 313 15.09 12.72 2.99
N TYR A 314 14.38 11.68 2.52
CA TYR A 314 13.14 11.86 1.75
C TYR A 314 12.03 12.45 2.63
N ALA A 315 11.86 11.94 3.85
CA ALA A 315 10.89 12.46 4.82
C ALA A 315 11.15 13.94 5.18
N ALA A 316 12.43 14.35 5.30
CA ALA A 316 12.80 15.73 5.55
C ALA A 316 12.42 16.65 4.38
N ALA A 317 12.64 16.21 3.13
CA ALA A 317 12.25 16.96 1.94
C ALA A 317 10.72 17.12 1.85
N GLU A 318 9.97 16.09 2.17
CA GLU A 318 8.49 16.13 2.21
C GLU A 318 8.00 17.06 3.33
N ALA A 319 8.58 16.96 4.55
CA ALA A 319 8.23 17.81 5.68
C ALA A 319 8.46 19.29 5.39
N ALA A 320 9.51 19.65 4.65
CA ALA A 320 9.83 21.01 4.28
C ALA A 320 8.70 21.70 3.48
N LYS A 321 7.93 20.96 2.70
CA LYS A 321 6.76 21.50 1.98
C LYS A 321 5.67 22.05 2.92
N ALA A 322 5.53 21.45 4.12
CA ALA A 322 4.56 21.88 5.13
C ALA A 322 5.00 23.16 5.84
N LEU A 323 6.31 23.32 6.04
CA LEU A 323 6.87 24.45 6.77
C LEU A 323 6.87 25.72 5.93
N GLY A 324 7.02 25.59 4.60
CA GLY A 324 6.96 26.67 3.61
C GLY A 324 7.84 27.87 3.92
N PRO A 325 8.25 28.67 2.94
CA PRO A 325 8.86 29.96 3.27
C PRO A 325 7.85 30.85 3.98
#